data_99764657dbff37e1206989224200022f
#
_entry.id   99764657dbff37e1206989224200022f
#
_cell.length_a   1.000
_cell.length_b   1.000
_cell.length_c   1.000
_cell.angle_alpha   90.00
_cell.angle_beta   90.00
_cell.angle_gamma   90.00
#
_symmetry.space_group_name_H-M   'P 1'
#
loop_
_entity.id
_entity.type
_entity.pdbx_description
1 polymer ?
#
loop_
_entity_poly.entity_id
_entity_poly.type
_entity_poly.pdbx_seq_one_letter_code
_entity_poly.pdbx_strand_id
1 'polypeptide(L)'
;LQRRIMSKIITAGSIVMQRGRRGPANFIVTNLQIATALQDNAQFSFAPMNNTINQNNGSLYPTGTVAGMTVYVDPNMSFNDTRILVGRKGADEEPGLKFMPYLMAESIQTIAEGTMSPKIAVKSRYALVEAGQWPETQYYTIYLKTGNVSLV
;
A
#
# COMPACT_ATOMS: atom_id res chain seq x y z
N LEU A 1 11.49 -16.73 13.80
CA LEU A 1 10.25 -16.26 13.21
C LEU A 1 10.50 -15.23 12.11
N GLN A 2 11.22 -14.17 12.37
CA GLN A 2 11.59 -13.10 11.45
C GLN A 2 12.19 -13.63 10.15
N ARG A 3 13.14 -14.57 10.24
CA ARG A 3 13.75 -15.20 9.07
C ARG A 3 12.72 -15.90 8.16
N ARG A 4 11.67 -16.50 8.74
CA ARG A 4 10.60 -17.14 7.97
C ARG A 4 9.72 -16.12 7.26
N ILE A 5 9.42 -15.01 7.90
CA ILE A 5 8.66 -13.89 7.28
C ILE A 5 9.46 -13.34 6.10
N MET A 6 10.74 -13.08 6.29
CA MET A 6 11.63 -12.61 5.22
C MET A 6 11.70 -13.58 4.04
N SER A 7 11.89 -14.86 4.31
CA SER A 7 11.89 -15.88 3.26
C SER A 7 10.58 -15.91 2.47
N LYS A 8 9.43 -15.74 3.14
CA LYS A 8 8.13 -15.67 2.47
C LYS A 8 7.96 -14.40 1.64
N ILE A 9 8.44 -13.27 2.11
CA ILE A 9 8.42 -12.00 1.36
C ILE A 9 9.27 -12.13 0.08
N ILE A 10 10.47 -12.68 0.17
CA ILE A 10 11.34 -12.91 -0.98
C ILE A 10 10.67 -13.89 -1.96
N THR A 11 10.09 -14.97 -1.46
CA THR A 11 9.35 -15.94 -2.28
C THR A 11 8.17 -15.28 -2.98
N ALA A 12 7.41 -14.42 -2.29
CA ALA A 12 6.31 -13.68 -2.88
C ALA A 12 6.77 -12.75 -4.01
N GLY A 13 7.90 -12.06 -3.82
CA GLY A 13 8.51 -11.23 -4.87
C GLY A 13 8.90 -12.06 -6.11
N SER A 14 9.41 -13.26 -5.92
CA SER A 14 9.74 -14.19 -7.01
C SER A 14 8.49 -14.71 -7.72
N ILE A 15 7.41 -14.98 -6.99
CA ILE A 15 6.12 -15.41 -7.58
C ILE A 15 5.53 -14.30 -8.45
N VAL A 16 5.57 -13.04 -7.99
CA VAL A 16 5.14 -11.89 -8.78
C VAL A 16 5.93 -11.80 -10.09
N MET A 17 7.25 -11.96 -10.04
CA MET A 17 8.08 -11.97 -11.23
C MET A 17 7.75 -13.12 -12.18
N GLN A 18 7.57 -14.32 -11.65
CA GLN A 18 7.31 -15.52 -12.44
C GLN A 18 5.94 -15.47 -13.13
N ARG A 19 4.92 -15.02 -12.41
CA ARG A 19 3.55 -14.94 -12.94
C ARG A 19 3.34 -13.75 -13.85
N GLY A 20 3.82 -12.58 -13.44
CA GLY A 20 3.64 -11.32 -14.16
C GLY A 20 4.54 -11.17 -15.37
N ARG A 21 5.70 -11.83 -15.41
CA ARG A 21 6.72 -11.76 -16.47
C ARG A 21 7.17 -10.33 -16.83
N ARG A 22 6.92 -9.37 -15.92
CA ARG A 22 7.24 -7.94 -16.14
C ARG A 22 8.38 -7.44 -15.26
N GLY A 23 8.81 -8.23 -14.29
CA GLY A 23 9.91 -7.94 -13.38
C GLY A 23 9.59 -8.28 -11.92
N PRO A 24 10.58 -8.17 -11.03
CA PRO A 24 10.41 -8.47 -9.63
C PRO A 24 9.50 -7.47 -8.93
N ALA A 25 8.94 -7.87 -7.78
CA ALA A 25 8.24 -6.96 -6.90
C ALA A 25 9.19 -5.86 -6.41
N ASN A 26 8.67 -4.65 -6.24
CA ASN A 26 9.46 -3.48 -5.84
C ASN A 26 8.87 -2.73 -4.64
N PHE A 27 7.69 -3.09 -4.16
CA PHE A 27 7.11 -2.48 -2.98
C PHE A 27 6.39 -3.49 -2.08
N ILE A 28 6.29 -3.15 -0.81
CA ILE A 28 5.56 -3.87 0.21
C ILE A 28 4.66 -2.86 0.92
N VAL A 29 3.40 -3.23 1.16
CA VAL A 29 2.47 -2.45 1.99
C VAL A 29 2.04 -3.30 3.18
N THR A 30 2.14 -2.74 4.37
CA THR A 30 1.84 -3.45 5.60
C THR A 30 1.38 -2.49 6.71
N ASN A 31 0.87 -3.04 7.81
CA ASN A 31 0.55 -2.24 8.98
C ASN A 31 1.80 -1.87 9.80
N LEU A 32 1.62 -0.98 10.77
CA LEU A 32 2.69 -0.48 11.62
C LEU A 32 3.36 -1.59 12.45
N GLN A 33 2.59 -2.53 12.98
CA GLN A 33 3.12 -3.62 13.82
C GLN A 33 4.07 -4.54 13.06
N ILE A 34 3.70 -4.92 11.84
CA ILE A 34 4.54 -5.76 10.99
C ILE A 34 5.78 -4.98 10.52
N ALA A 35 5.61 -3.69 10.19
CA ALA A 35 6.74 -2.85 9.80
C ALA A 35 7.78 -2.75 10.92
N THR A 36 7.36 -2.56 12.17
CA THR A 36 8.25 -2.57 13.33
C THR A 36 8.97 -3.90 13.48
N ALA A 37 8.27 -5.03 13.30
CA ALA A 37 8.88 -6.35 13.34
C ALA A 37 9.88 -6.59 12.19
N LEU A 38 9.67 -5.96 11.04
CA LEU A 38 10.62 -6.00 9.92
C LEU A 38 11.86 -5.14 10.18
N GLN A 39 11.71 -4.01 10.87
CA GLN A 39 12.82 -3.12 11.23
C GLN A 39 13.86 -3.79 12.15
N ASP A 40 13.41 -4.71 12.99
CA ASP A 40 14.29 -5.50 13.87
C ASP A 40 15.15 -6.54 13.10
N ASN A 41 15.02 -6.62 11.79
CA ASN A 41 15.77 -7.54 10.96
C ASN A 41 17.03 -6.89 10.40
N ALA A 42 18.17 -7.59 10.48
CA ALA A 42 19.45 -7.13 9.95
C ALA A 42 19.46 -6.85 8.43
N GLN A 43 18.52 -7.38 7.69
CA GLN A 43 18.38 -7.13 6.24
C GLN A 43 17.53 -5.90 5.92
N PHE A 44 16.98 -5.24 6.93
CA PHE A 44 16.22 -4.02 6.76
C PHE A 44 17.17 -2.82 6.64
N SER A 45 17.03 -2.07 5.55
CA SER A 45 17.75 -0.80 5.39
C SER A 45 16.76 0.35 5.58
N PHE A 46 17.03 1.21 6.54
CA PHE A 46 16.22 2.39 6.78
C PHE A 46 16.22 3.32 5.57
N ALA A 47 15.07 3.86 5.22
CA ALA A 47 15.02 4.95 4.27
C ALA A 47 15.80 6.14 4.83
N PRO A 48 16.68 6.79 4.04
CA PRO A 48 17.29 8.04 4.48
C PRO A 48 16.17 9.02 4.79
N MET A 49 16.13 9.50 6.02
CA MET A 49 15.23 10.57 6.43
C MET A 49 15.65 11.85 5.70
N ASN A 50 15.21 11.99 4.47
CA ASN A 50 15.15 13.31 3.87
C ASN A 50 14.08 14.08 4.66
N ASN A 51 14.46 15.26 5.13
CA ASN A 51 13.68 16.16 5.98
C ASN A 51 12.35 16.64 5.36
N THR A 52 11.95 16.08 4.26
CA THR A 52 10.68 16.22 3.56
C THR A 52 9.79 14.99 3.79
N ILE A 53 9.66 14.57 5.02
CA ILE A 53 8.52 13.76 5.37
C ILE A 53 7.33 14.71 5.38
N ASN A 54 6.68 14.83 4.25
CA ASN A 54 5.29 15.23 4.23
C ASN A 54 4.54 14.11 4.97
N GLN A 55 4.51 14.19 6.27
CA GLN A 55 3.63 13.42 7.12
C GLN A 55 2.22 13.96 6.87
N ASN A 56 1.72 13.70 5.67
CA ASN A 56 0.32 13.88 5.39
C ASN A 56 -0.40 12.85 6.26
N ASN A 57 -1.05 13.35 7.29
CA ASN A 57 -1.85 12.55 8.20
C ASN A 57 -2.72 11.57 7.42
N GLY A 58 -2.49 10.28 7.60
CA GLY A 58 -3.23 9.21 6.95
C GLY A 58 -2.72 8.73 5.59
N SER A 59 -1.58 9.22 5.11
CA SER A 59 -0.94 8.73 3.88
C SER A 59 0.01 7.57 4.13
N LEU A 60 0.17 6.73 3.11
CA LEU A 60 1.26 5.75 3.03
C LEU A 60 2.62 6.45 3.13
N TYR A 61 3.49 5.98 4.01
CA TYR A 61 4.85 6.51 4.11
C TYR A 61 5.90 5.39 4.00
N PRO A 62 7.03 5.64 3.33
CA PRO A 62 8.13 4.68 3.24
C PRO A 62 8.89 4.64 4.56
N THR A 63 9.15 3.45 5.06
CA THR A 63 9.91 3.24 6.29
C THR A 63 11.33 2.78 6.02
N GLY A 64 11.54 2.02 4.95
CA GLY A 64 12.84 1.47 4.59
C GLY A 64 12.74 0.51 3.43
N THR A 65 13.79 -0.24 3.19
CA THR A 65 13.88 -1.24 2.14
C THR A 65 14.23 -2.61 2.68
N VAL A 66 13.62 -3.63 2.11
CA VAL A 66 13.86 -5.03 2.44
C VAL A 66 14.00 -5.82 1.15
N ALA A 67 15.14 -6.51 0.96
CA ALA A 67 15.41 -7.31 -0.22
C ALA A 67 15.16 -6.55 -1.55
N GLY A 68 15.51 -5.25 -1.61
CA GLY A 68 15.31 -4.40 -2.77
C GLY A 68 13.89 -3.86 -2.95
N MET A 69 12.96 -4.19 -2.06
CA MET A 69 11.59 -3.70 -2.08
C MET A 69 11.41 -2.60 -1.03
N THR A 70 10.76 -1.50 -1.42
CA THR A 70 10.43 -0.41 -0.49
C THR A 70 9.25 -0.81 0.40
N VAL A 71 9.40 -0.65 1.71
CA VAL A 71 8.34 -0.93 2.68
C VAL A 71 7.55 0.33 2.95
N TYR A 72 6.25 0.28 2.67
CA TYR A 72 5.29 1.32 2.97
C TYR A 72 4.40 0.89 4.13
N VAL A 73 4.17 1.81 5.04
CA VAL A 73 3.24 1.63 6.16
C VAL A 73 1.94 2.35 5.86
N ASP A 74 0.83 1.64 5.99
CA ASP A 74 -0.50 2.21 5.90
C ASP A 74 -1.09 2.39 7.31
N PRO A 75 -1.20 3.63 7.80
CA PRO A 75 -1.76 3.91 9.11
C PRO A 75 -3.27 3.63 9.21
N ASN A 76 -3.97 3.50 8.08
CA ASN A 76 -5.40 3.19 8.05
C ASN A 76 -5.70 1.70 8.20
N MET A 77 -4.69 0.83 8.07
CA MET A 77 -4.85 -0.59 8.36
C MET A 77 -5.04 -0.82 9.85
N SER A 78 -5.93 -1.75 10.21
CA SER A 78 -6.11 -2.15 11.61
C SER A 78 -4.78 -2.63 12.20
N PHE A 79 -4.51 -2.29 13.46
CA PHE A 79 -3.31 -2.72 14.17
C PHE A 79 -3.13 -4.25 14.19
N ASN A 80 -4.23 -4.99 14.28
CA ASN A 80 -4.23 -6.46 14.27
C ASN A 80 -4.31 -7.07 12.86
N ASP A 81 -4.21 -6.27 11.80
CA ASP A 81 -4.22 -6.80 10.44
C ASP A 81 -2.91 -7.54 10.15
N THR A 82 -3.02 -8.77 9.70
CA THR A 82 -1.88 -9.66 9.47
C THR A 82 -1.50 -9.76 7.99
N ARG A 83 -2.03 -8.87 7.15
CA ARG A 83 -1.77 -8.87 5.71
C ARG A 83 -0.49 -8.12 5.37
N ILE A 84 0.28 -8.70 4.49
CA ILE A 84 1.41 -8.06 3.83
C ILE A 84 1.13 -8.12 2.34
N LEU A 85 1.01 -6.98 1.69
CA LEU A 85 0.88 -6.87 0.26
C LEU A 85 2.27 -6.69 -0.36
N VAL A 86 2.64 -7.59 -1.25
CA VAL A 86 3.86 -7.50 -2.05
C VAL A 86 3.46 -7.25 -3.48
N GLY A 87 3.99 -6.23 -4.11
CA GLY A 87 3.59 -5.86 -5.44
C GLY A 87 4.70 -5.25 -6.27
N ARG A 88 4.38 -5.09 -7.55
CA ARG A 88 5.20 -4.39 -8.51
C ARG A 88 4.46 -3.15 -9.01
N LYS A 89 5.12 -2.02 -8.96
CA LYS A 89 4.73 -0.81 -9.67
C LYS A 89 5.69 -0.64 -10.85
N GLY A 90 5.18 -0.85 -12.05
CA GLY A 90 5.91 -0.60 -13.29
C GLY A 90 5.84 0.87 -13.71
N ALA A 91 6.25 1.14 -14.95
CA ALA A 91 6.03 2.44 -15.59
C ALA A 91 4.53 2.72 -15.79
N ASP A 92 4.19 3.94 -16.17
CA ASP A 92 2.79 4.36 -16.36
C ASP A 92 2.05 3.56 -17.44
N GLU A 93 2.80 2.88 -18.32
CA GLU A 93 2.27 2.03 -19.37
C GLU A 93 1.97 0.59 -18.92
N GLU A 94 2.46 0.19 -17.73
CA GLU A 94 2.29 -1.16 -17.18
C GLU A 94 1.63 -1.16 -15.79
N PRO A 95 0.52 -0.46 -15.57
CA PRO A 95 -0.16 -0.50 -14.27
C PRO A 95 -0.92 -1.82 -14.11
N GLY A 96 -0.92 -2.37 -12.92
CA GLY A 96 -1.85 -3.46 -12.56
C GLY A 96 -3.24 -2.92 -12.23
N LEU A 97 -3.29 -1.84 -11.46
CA LEU A 97 -4.49 -1.13 -11.08
C LEU A 97 -4.33 0.34 -11.43
N LYS A 98 -5.30 0.90 -12.15
CA LYS A 98 -5.28 2.29 -12.58
C LYS A 98 -6.44 3.07 -11.96
N PHE A 99 -6.10 4.10 -11.23
CA PHE A 99 -7.05 5.07 -10.71
C PHE A 99 -7.23 6.18 -11.75
N MET A 100 -8.47 6.38 -12.18
CA MET A 100 -8.83 7.35 -13.22
C MET A 100 -9.83 8.36 -12.64
N PRO A 101 -9.36 9.50 -12.13
CA PRO A 101 -10.26 10.55 -11.68
C PRO A 101 -10.88 11.26 -12.90
N TYR A 102 -12.21 11.32 -12.96
CA TYR A 102 -12.94 12.11 -13.96
C TYR A 102 -13.27 13.50 -13.43
N LEU A 103 -13.74 13.55 -12.20
CA LEU A 103 -14.05 14.79 -11.51
C LEU A 103 -13.36 14.75 -10.15
N MET A 104 -12.44 15.66 -9.93
CA MET A 104 -11.85 15.87 -8.62
C MET A 104 -12.91 16.39 -7.64
N ALA A 105 -12.59 16.52 -6.38
CA ALA A 105 -13.54 17.03 -5.40
C ALA A 105 -14.03 18.42 -5.78
N GLU A 106 -15.34 18.52 -6.07
CA GLU A 106 -16.04 19.77 -6.38
C GLU A 106 -16.99 20.09 -5.24
N SER A 107 -16.86 21.27 -4.64
CA SER A 107 -17.76 21.75 -3.61
C SER A 107 -18.86 22.62 -4.23
N ILE A 108 -20.10 22.31 -3.90
CA ILE A 108 -21.28 23.09 -4.30
C ILE A 108 -21.90 23.65 -3.05
N GLN A 109 -22.07 24.96 -3.01
CA GLN A 109 -22.78 25.64 -1.92
C GLN A 109 -24.14 26.13 -2.45
N THR A 110 -25.18 25.85 -1.70
CA THR A 110 -26.53 26.31 -1.99
C THR A 110 -27.24 26.64 -0.69
N ILE A 111 -28.28 27.47 -0.79
CA ILE A 111 -29.15 27.79 0.34
C ILE A 111 -30.42 26.96 0.20
N ALA A 112 -30.81 26.29 1.30
CA ALA A 112 -32.05 25.51 1.33
C ALA A 112 -33.26 26.42 1.25
N GLU A 113 -34.15 26.17 0.28
CA GLU A 113 -35.44 26.83 0.23
C GLU A 113 -36.26 26.49 1.49
N GLY A 114 -36.83 27.53 2.09
CA GLY A 114 -37.69 27.38 3.27
C GLY A 114 -37.03 27.48 4.62
N THR A 115 -35.73 27.16 4.76
CA THR A 115 -35.02 27.26 6.04
C THR A 115 -33.84 28.25 6.05
N MET A 116 -33.52 28.81 4.88
CA MET A 116 -32.33 29.67 4.66
C MET A 116 -31.00 29.10 5.23
N SER A 117 -30.93 27.80 5.45
CA SER A 117 -29.75 27.15 5.95
C SER A 117 -28.73 26.89 4.83
N PRO A 118 -27.46 27.17 5.03
CA PRO A 118 -26.44 26.86 4.03
C PRO A 118 -26.28 25.34 3.90
N LYS A 119 -26.33 24.84 2.66
CA LYS A 119 -26.03 23.43 2.33
C LYS A 119 -24.73 23.39 1.54
N ILE A 120 -23.83 22.55 1.97
CA ILE A 120 -22.57 22.27 1.29
C ILE A 120 -22.58 20.82 0.85
N ALA A 121 -22.38 20.57 -0.42
CA ALA A 121 -22.21 19.25 -0.98
C ALA A 121 -20.84 19.13 -1.63
N VAL A 122 -20.16 18.02 -1.39
CA VAL A 122 -18.93 17.69 -2.08
C VAL A 122 -19.17 16.45 -2.94
N LYS A 123 -18.85 16.54 -4.22
CA LYS A 123 -18.95 15.41 -5.15
C LYS A 123 -17.61 15.12 -5.80
N SER A 124 -17.37 13.85 -6.05
CA SER A 124 -16.21 13.36 -6.80
C SER A 124 -16.66 12.20 -7.69
N ARG A 125 -16.04 12.06 -8.84
CA ARG A 125 -16.25 10.93 -9.75
C ARG A 125 -14.92 10.35 -10.15
N TYR A 126 -14.77 9.05 -9.95
CA TYR A 126 -13.56 8.33 -10.34
C TYR A 126 -13.91 6.91 -10.79
N ALA A 127 -13.01 6.31 -11.51
CA ALA A 127 -13.05 4.90 -11.84
C ALA A 127 -11.78 4.22 -11.36
N LEU A 128 -11.91 2.99 -10.92
CA LEU A 128 -10.80 2.11 -10.62
C LEU A 128 -10.86 0.95 -11.62
N VAL A 129 -9.81 0.80 -12.42
CA VAL A 129 -9.79 -0.17 -13.51
C VAL A 129 -8.56 -1.06 -13.38
N GLU A 130 -8.77 -2.35 -13.52
CA GLU A 130 -7.70 -3.30 -13.71
C GLU A 130 -7.16 -3.15 -15.13
N ALA A 131 -5.88 -2.86 -15.26
CA ALA A 131 -5.26 -2.53 -16.52
C ALA A 131 -4.35 -3.66 -17.00
N GLY A 132 -4.53 -4.06 -18.24
CA GLY A 132 -3.73 -5.09 -18.89
C GLY A 132 -4.28 -6.50 -18.76
N GLN A 133 -3.57 -7.43 -19.37
CA GLN A 133 -3.88 -8.86 -19.30
C GLN A 133 -3.27 -9.41 -18.01
N TRP A 134 -4.09 -9.99 -17.13
CA TRP A 134 -3.69 -10.57 -15.84
C TRP A 134 -3.09 -9.56 -14.83
N PRO A 135 -3.77 -8.43 -14.56
CA PRO A 135 -3.26 -7.39 -13.66
C PRO A 135 -3.04 -7.89 -12.23
N GLU A 136 -3.83 -8.87 -11.77
CA GLU A 136 -3.72 -9.52 -10.47
C GLU A 136 -2.37 -10.22 -10.25
N THR A 137 -1.67 -10.58 -11.31
CA THR A 137 -0.35 -11.23 -11.21
C THR A 137 0.76 -10.30 -10.71
N GLN A 138 0.52 -9.00 -10.68
CA GLN A 138 1.47 -8.00 -10.17
C GLN A 138 1.44 -7.87 -8.65
N TYR A 139 0.46 -8.50 -7.99
CA TYR A 139 0.26 -8.39 -6.56
C TYR A 139 0.20 -9.77 -5.91
N TYR A 140 0.74 -9.88 -4.72
CA TYR A 140 0.69 -11.08 -3.90
C TYR A 140 0.44 -10.71 -2.44
N THR A 141 -0.57 -11.29 -1.83
CA THR A 141 -0.89 -11.04 -0.42
C THR A 141 -0.44 -12.21 0.44
N ILE A 142 0.32 -11.93 1.47
CA ILE A 142 0.74 -12.88 2.48
C ILE A 142 -0.13 -12.66 3.70
N TYR A 143 -0.71 -13.73 4.23
CA TYR A 143 -1.45 -13.72 5.49
C TYR A 143 -0.58 -14.36 6.57
N LEU A 144 -0.32 -13.62 7.64
CA LEU A 144 0.33 -14.15 8.83
C LEU A 144 -0.74 -14.76 9.73
N LYS A 145 -0.70 -16.08 9.95
CA LYS A 145 -1.58 -16.73 10.93
C LYS A 145 -1.04 -16.44 12.34
N THR A 146 -1.81 -15.75 13.13
CA THR A 146 -1.46 -15.29 14.47
C THR A 146 -1.56 -16.36 15.56
N GLY A 147 -1.71 -17.63 15.22
CA GLY A 147 -1.91 -18.71 16.21
C GLY A 147 -0.83 -18.89 17.27
N ASN A 148 0.39 -18.35 17.07
CA ASN A 148 1.51 -18.49 18.04
C ASN A 148 2.57 -17.38 17.89
N VAL A 149 2.19 -16.20 17.45
CA VAL A 149 3.12 -15.07 17.32
C VAL A 149 2.75 -14.01 18.33
N SER A 150 3.34 -14.09 19.53
CA SER A 150 3.49 -12.93 20.37
C SER A 150 4.53 -12.02 19.69
N LEU A 151 4.08 -10.91 19.15
CA LEU A 151 4.92 -9.84 18.62
C LEU A 151 5.27 -8.82 19.73
N VAL A 152 5.41 -9.32 20.96
CA VAL A 152 5.92 -8.57 22.10
C VAL A 152 7.35 -8.94 22.35
#